data_c65ca197bcf1888a440310a5dc1d01d4
#
_entry.id   c65ca197bcf1888a440310a5dc1d01d4
#
_cell.length_a   1.000
_cell.length_b   1.000
_cell.length_c   1.000
_cell.angle_alpha   90.00
_cell.angle_beta   90.00
_cell.angle_gamma   90.00
#
_symmetry.space_group_name_H-M   'P 1'
#
loop_
_entity.id
_entity.type
_entity.pdbx_description
1 polymer ?
#
loop_
_entity_poly.entity_id
_entity_poly.type
_entity_poly.pdbx_seq_one_letter_code
_entity_poly.pdbx_strand_id
1 'polypeptide(L)'
;LGLDEYLIDNQYHDMGKILQGFSLFWVYLFFSQLLPIWYANMPEVTGFVITRIKEEPFRALSWAVLSCCFIIPFAGLIPRTNKIVKPILVFIASISVTGFFIEKYVLVIPSLSDKITFGIVQILITLGFLGAFICMFLLFMKTFPSIPVGDPFFGGKAGKGGHH
;
A
#
# COMPACT_ATOMS: atom_id res chain seq x y z
N LEU A 1 0.73 -21.37 5.75
CA LEU A 1 -0.73 -21.58 5.87
C LEU A 1 -1.28 -22.58 4.86
N GLY A 2 -0.47 -23.05 3.88
CA GLY A 2 -0.87 -24.09 2.90
C GLY A 2 -2.03 -23.69 1.98
N LEU A 3 -2.32 -22.41 1.83
CA LEU A 3 -3.45 -21.89 1.06
C LEU A 3 -3.21 -21.87 -0.46
N ASP A 4 -1.99 -22.19 -0.90
CA ASP A 4 -1.61 -22.15 -2.33
C ASP A 4 -2.43 -23.11 -3.21
N GLU A 5 -2.93 -24.21 -2.63
CA GLU A 5 -3.73 -25.20 -3.34
C GLU A 5 -5.16 -24.70 -3.64
N TYR A 6 -5.64 -23.72 -2.89
CA TYR A 6 -7.00 -23.17 -2.99
C TYR A 6 -7.05 -21.84 -3.78
N LEU A 7 -5.90 -21.19 -3.99
CA LEU A 7 -5.83 -19.91 -4.68
C LEU A 7 -5.60 -20.10 -6.18
N ILE A 8 -6.58 -19.70 -6.99
CA ILE A 8 -6.57 -19.77 -8.45
C ILE A 8 -5.98 -18.47 -9.02
N ASP A 9 -5.39 -18.51 -10.21
CA ASP A 9 -4.80 -17.36 -10.92
C ASP A 9 -5.76 -16.15 -11.04
N ASN A 10 -7.05 -16.40 -11.15
CA ASN A 10 -8.06 -15.34 -11.20
C ASN A 10 -8.13 -14.54 -9.89
N GLN A 11 -7.95 -15.18 -8.75
CA GLN A 11 -7.95 -14.50 -7.44
C GLN A 11 -6.73 -13.60 -7.27
N TYR A 12 -5.54 -14.05 -7.72
CA TYR A 12 -4.34 -13.19 -7.74
C TYR A 12 -4.53 -12.00 -8.67
N HIS A 13 -5.13 -12.21 -9.84
CA HIS A 13 -5.47 -11.14 -10.77
C HIS A 13 -6.43 -10.11 -10.15
N ASP A 14 -7.44 -10.55 -9.40
CA ASP A 14 -8.39 -9.66 -8.75
C ASP A 14 -7.75 -8.91 -7.56
N MET A 15 -6.89 -9.55 -6.79
CA MET A 15 -6.07 -8.87 -5.77
C MET A 15 -5.18 -7.79 -6.40
N GLY A 16 -4.56 -8.08 -7.56
CA GLY A 16 -3.78 -7.10 -8.31
C GLY A 16 -4.60 -5.91 -8.81
N LYS A 17 -5.85 -6.12 -9.21
CA LYS A 17 -6.78 -5.03 -9.56
C LYS A 17 -7.12 -4.15 -8.35
N ILE A 18 -7.38 -4.78 -7.21
CA ILE A 18 -7.68 -4.06 -5.97
C ILE A 18 -6.47 -3.21 -5.57
N LEU A 19 -5.26 -3.76 -5.58
CA LEU A 19 -4.05 -3.02 -5.27
C LEU A 19 -3.84 -1.84 -6.24
N GLN A 20 -4.06 -2.04 -7.54
CA GLN A 20 -4.00 -0.98 -8.55
C GLN A 20 -5.08 0.09 -8.32
N GLY A 21 -6.30 -0.31 -7.95
CA GLY A 21 -7.38 0.60 -7.60
C GLY A 21 -7.05 1.46 -6.38
N PHE A 22 -6.45 0.87 -5.35
CA PHE A 22 -6.00 1.61 -4.17
C PHE A 22 -4.87 2.59 -4.49
N SER A 23 -3.97 2.28 -5.42
CA SER A 23 -2.93 3.23 -5.88
C SER A 23 -3.53 4.44 -6.57
N LEU A 24 -4.56 4.25 -7.41
CA LEU A 24 -5.31 5.34 -8.03
C LEU A 24 -6.09 6.16 -6.99
N PHE A 25 -6.71 5.49 -6.02
CA PHE A 25 -7.44 6.15 -4.95
C PHE A 25 -6.50 7.00 -4.07
N TRP A 26 -5.30 6.50 -3.79
CA TRP A 26 -4.29 7.25 -3.04
C TRP A 26 -3.89 8.55 -3.78
N VAL A 27 -3.58 8.48 -5.09
CA VAL A 27 -3.21 9.69 -5.84
C VAL A 27 -4.36 10.68 -5.94
N TYR A 28 -5.60 10.18 -6.04
CA TYR A 28 -6.79 11.02 -6.00
C TYR A 28 -6.90 11.78 -4.67
N LEU A 29 -6.74 11.09 -3.53
CA LEU A 29 -6.75 11.73 -2.21
C LEU A 29 -5.61 12.73 -2.04
N PHE A 30 -4.40 12.39 -2.48
CA PHE A 30 -3.26 13.28 -2.47
C PHE A 30 -3.52 14.56 -3.28
N PHE A 31 -4.03 14.42 -4.49
CA PHE A 31 -4.37 15.55 -5.34
C PHE A 31 -5.51 16.39 -4.76
N SER A 32 -6.52 15.76 -4.18
CA SER A 32 -7.64 16.43 -3.52
C SER A 32 -7.20 17.30 -2.34
N GLN A 33 -6.15 16.91 -1.64
CA GLN A 33 -5.56 17.70 -0.55
C GLN A 33 -4.70 18.86 -1.10
N LEU A 34 -3.95 18.59 -2.16
CA LEU A 34 -3.02 19.58 -2.74
C LEU A 34 -3.77 20.72 -3.47
N LEU A 35 -4.87 20.39 -4.16
CA LEU A 35 -5.62 21.34 -5.00
C LEU A 35 -6.19 22.54 -4.21
N PRO A 36 -6.87 22.36 -3.05
CA PRO A 36 -7.31 23.50 -2.24
C PRO A 36 -6.17 24.37 -1.74
N ILE A 37 -5.05 23.77 -1.34
CA ILE A 37 -3.85 24.49 -0.88
C ILE A 37 -3.28 25.36 -2.00
N TRP A 38 -3.19 24.80 -3.19
CA TRP A 38 -2.70 25.50 -4.38
C TRP A 38 -3.64 26.62 -4.81
N TYR A 39 -4.96 26.37 -4.80
CA TYR A 39 -5.96 27.36 -5.22
C TYR A 39 -6.12 28.51 -4.22
N ALA A 40 -6.17 28.20 -2.92
CA ALA A 40 -6.34 29.19 -1.86
C ALA A 40 -5.09 30.06 -1.62
N ASN A 41 -3.90 29.57 -2.02
CA ASN A 41 -2.60 30.26 -1.88
C ASN A 41 -2.37 30.89 -0.49
N MET A 42 -2.80 30.18 0.57
CA MET A 42 -2.60 30.64 1.94
C MET A 42 -1.14 30.44 2.36
N PRO A 43 -0.43 31.50 2.81
CA PRO A 43 1.00 31.43 3.14
C PRO A 43 1.32 30.38 4.19
N GLU A 44 0.46 30.22 5.19
CA GLU A 44 0.63 29.28 6.31
C GLU A 44 0.63 27.81 5.85
N VAL A 45 -0.26 27.46 4.90
CA VAL A 45 -0.40 26.08 4.41
C VAL A 45 0.53 25.83 3.22
N THR A 46 0.81 26.85 2.43
CA THR A 46 1.74 26.75 1.29
C THR A 46 3.16 26.47 1.77
N GLY A 47 3.59 27.02 2.91
CA GLY A 47 4.87 26.71 3.56
C GLY A 47 5.04 25.20 3.81
N PHE A 48 4.00 24.54 4.32
CA PHE A 48 3.98 23.09 4.54
C PHE A 48 4.32 22.29 3.27
N VAL A 49 3.78 22.68 2.13
CA VAL A 49 3.99 22.03 0.84
C VAL A 49 5.38 22.34 0.28
N ILE A 50 5.81 23.62 0.38
CA ILE A 50 7.10 24.08 -0.13
C ILE A 50 8.25 23.32 0.51
N THR A 51 8.27 23.18 1.83
CA THR A 51 9.30 22.44 2.57
C THR A 51 9.44 21.01 2.06
N ARG A 52 8.33 20.35 1.72
CA ARG A 52 8.34 18.95 1.26
C ARG A 52 8.71 18.79 -0.22
N ILE A 53 8.52 19.82 -1.03
CA ILE A 53 8.76 19.73 -2.49
C ILE A 53 10.09 20.38 -2.89
N LYS A 54 10.54 21.43 -2.19
CA LYS A 54 11.72 22.21 -2.59
C LYS A 54 12.95 21.98 -1.73
N GLU A 55 12.76 21.67 -0.43
CA GLU A 55 13.88 21.60 0.50
C GLU A 55 14.44 20.18 0.59
N GLU A 56 15.76 20.06 0.48
CA GLU A 56 16.46 18.81 0.76
C GLU A 56 16.62 18.67 2.29
N PRO A 57 16.46 17.46 2.84
CA PRO A 57 16.36 16.15 2.19
C PRO A 57 14.91 15.67 1.90
N PHE A 58 13.89 16.43 2.30
CA PHE A 58 12.49 16.01 2.19
C PHE A 58 11.99 15.90 0.76
N ARG A 59 12.56 16.67 -0.16
CA ARG A 59 12.26 16.60 -1.59
C ARG A 59 12.49 15.21 -2.17
N ALA A 60 13.65 14.61 -1.90
CA ALA A 60 13.99 13.27 -2.38
C ALA A 60 13.00 12.21 -1.82
N LEU A 61 12.66 12.34 -0.52
CA LEU A 61 11.67 11.46 0.13
C LEU A 61 10.28 11.60 -0.46
N SER A 62 9.84 12.82 -0.77
CA SER A 62 8.52 13.06 -1.39
C SER A 62 8.42 12.43 -2.78
N TRP A 63 9.47 12.50 -3.59
CA TRP A 63 9.53 11.80 -4.87
C TRP A 63 9.57 10.27 -4.71
N ALA A 64 10.26 9.77 -3.69
CA ALA A 64 10.25 8.34 -3.36
C ALA A 64 8.84 7.88 -2.96
N VAL A 65 8.11 8.65 -2.16
CA VAL A 65 6.70 8.36 -1.81
C VAL A 65 5.83 8.28 -3.05
N LEU A 66 5.87 9.28 -3.92
CA LEU A 66 5.09 9.27 -5.16
C LEU A 66 5.42 8.06 -6.04
N SER A 67 6.70 7.71 -6.13
CA SER A 67 7.14 6.57 -6.91
C SER A 67 6.66 5.24 -6.31
N CYS A 68 6.81 5.04 -5.01
CA CYS A 68 6.47 3.79 -4.33
C CYS A 68 4.96 3.60 -4.15
N CYS A 69 4.20 4.69 -3.89
CA CYS A 69 2.76 4.60 -3.65
C CYS A 69 1.93 4.59 -4.93
N PHE A 70 2.42 5.21 -5.99
CA PHE A 70 1.66 5.36 -7.22
C PHE A 70 2.39 4.83 -8.46
N ILE A 71 3.54 5.38 -8.84
CA ILE A 71 4.17 5.09 -10.15
C ILE A 71 4.48 3.61 -10.30
N ILE A 72 5.17 3.02 -9.32
CA ILE A 72 5.59 1.61 -9.37
C ILE A 72 4.38 0.66 -9.33
N PRO A 73 3.44 0.75 -8.35
CA PRO A 73 2.30 -0.16 -8.34
C PRO A 73 1.37 0.05 -9.52
N PHE A 74 1.13 1.28 -9.94
CA PHE A 74 0.28 1.55 -11.10
C PHE A 74 0.88 0.99 -12.39
N ALA A 75 2.11 1.38 -12.74
CA ALA A 75 2.77 0.92 -13.96
C ALA A 75 3.08 -0.59 -13.92
N GLY A 76 3.52 -1.10 -12.76
CA GLY A 76 3.85 -2.51 -12.58
C GLY A 76 2.66 -3.45 -12.66
N LEU A 77 1.46 -2.97 -12.32
CA LEU A 77 0.23 -3.78 -12.36
C LEU A 77 -0.62 -3.54 -13.63
N ILE A 78 -0.18 -2.74 -14.60
CA ILE A 78 -0.86 -2.64 -15.90
C ILE A 78 -0.85 -3.99 -16.62
N PRO A 79 0.28 -4.70 -16.78
CA PRO A 79 0.29 -5.97 -17.46
C PRO A 79 -0.45 -7.06 -16.66
N ARG A 80 -1.32 -7.82 -17.34
CA ARG A 80 -2.07 -8.93 -16.71
C ARG A 80 -1.12 -9.97 -16.10
N THR A 81 -0.01 -10.25 -16.77
CA THR A 81 0.99 -11.23 -16.33
C THR A 81 1.53 -10.91 -14.94
N ASN A 82 1.82 -9.65 -14.64
CA ASN A 82 2.38 -9.23 -13.35
C ASN A 82 1.38 -9.38 -12.20
N LYS A 83 0.07 -9.35 -12.50
CA LYS A 83 -0.99 -9.57 -11.50
C LYS A 83 -1.15 -11.03 -11.12
N ILE A 84 -0.81 -11.96 -12.02
CA ILE A 84 -0.97 -13.41 -11.82
C ILE A 84 0.28 -14.01 -11.16
N VAL A 85 1.46 -13.46 -11.45
CA VAL A 85 2.73 -13.97 -10.93
C VAL A 85 2.88 -13.56 -9.47
N LYS A 86 2.68 -14.52 -8.56
CA LYS A 86 2.72 -14.33 -7.09
C LYS A 86 3.90 -13.50 -6.58
N PRO A 87 5.18 -13.82 -6.91
CA PRO A 87 6.31 -13.06 -6.37
C PRO A 87 6.34 -11.61 -6.83
N ILE A 88 5.88 -11.32 -8.05
CA ILE A 88 5.83 -9.94 -8.56
C ILE A 88 4.77 -9.15 -7.82
N LEU A 89 3.58 -9.73 -7.64
CA LEU A 89 2.49 -9.08 -6.91
C LEU A 89 2.90 -8.77 -5.46
N VAL A 90 3.51 -9.72 -4.76
CA VAL A 90 3.98 -9.53 -3.38
C VAL A 90 5.09 -8.47 -3.31
N PHE A 91 6.01 -8.46 -4.28
CA PHE A 91 7.07 -7.46 -4.35
C PHE A 91 6.50 -6.05 -4.52
N ILE A 92 5.56 -5.86 -5.46
CA ILE A 92 4.90 -4.57 -5.69
C ILE A 92 4.09 -4.13 -4.46
N ALA A 93 3.35 -5.05 -3.84
CA ALA A 93 2.62 -4.76 -2.61
C ALA A 93 3.55 -4.33 -1.47
N SER A 94 4.70 -4.98 -1.31
CA SER A 94 5.70 -4.63 -0.29
C SER A 94 6.29 -3.24 -0.52
N ILE A 95 6.55 -2.87 -1.79
CA ILE A 95 6.99 -1.51 -2.14
C ILE A 95 5.93 -0.49 -1.76
N SER A 96 4.65 -0.75 -2.07
CA SER A 96 3.54 0.15 -1.72
C SER A 96 3.42 0.35 -0.21
N VAL A 97 3.50 -0.72 0.57
CA VAL A 97 3.46 -0.64 2.05
C VAL A 97 4.63 0.18 2.59
N THR A 98 5.84 -0.03 2.06
CA THR A 98 7.02 0.76 2.41
C THR A 98 6.82 2.24 2.04
N GLY A 99 6.24 2.51 0.87
CA GLY A 99 5.89 3.86 0.43
C GLY A 99 4.94 4.57 1.39
N PHE A 100 3.89 3.90 1.85
CA PHE A 100 2.96 4.45 2.85
C PHE A 100 3.64 4.74 4.20
N PHE A 101 4.60 3.92 4.60
CA PHE A 101 5.38 4.20 5.80
C PHE A 101 6.23 5.47 5.65
N ILE A 102 6.94 5.61 4.52
CA ILE A 102 7.75 6.81 4.21
C ILE A 102 6.84 8.04 4.09
N GLU A 103 5.65 7.91 3.52
CA GLU A 103 4.67 8.99 3.44
C GLU A 103 4.32 9.55 4.83
N LYS A 104 4.01 8.69 5.79
CA LYS A 104 3.69 9.13 7.16
C LYS A 104 4.89 9.83 7.81
N TYR A 105 6.08 9.35 7.55
CA TYR A 105 7.31 10.01 8.00
C TYR A 105 7.45 11.41 7.40
N VAL A 106 7.29 11.56 6.08
CA VAL A 106 7.38 12.85 5.37
C VAL A 106 6.26 13.82 5.79
N LEU A 107 5.09 13.32 6.17
CA LEU A 107 4.00 14.18 6.65
C LEU A 107 4.26 14.75 8.05
N VAL A 108 4.88 13.97 8.94
CA VAL A 108 5.01 14.32 10.36
C VAL A 108 6.34 15.02 10.68
N ILE A 109 7.46 14.47 10.24
CA ILE A 109 8.79 14.91 10.70
C ILE A 109 9.12 16.35 10.32
N PRO A 110 8.86 16.85 9.11
CA PRO A 110 9.18 18.24 8.76
C PRO A 110 8.42 19.28 9.57
N SER A 111 7.34 18.89 10.24
CA SER A 111 6.60 19.76 11.15
C SER A 111 7.17 19.82 12.57
N LEU A 112 8.07 18.88 12.91
CA LEU A 112 8.68 18.74 14.23
C LEU A 112 10.18 19.07 14.22
N SER A 113 10.87 18.87 13.11
CA SER A 113 12.32 19.01 12.99
C SER A 113 12.73 19.27 11.54
N ASP A 114 13.68 20.19 11.34
CA ASP A 114 14.28 20.48 10.02
C ASP A 114 15.23 19.38 9.53
N LYS A 115 15.51 18.40 10.37
CA LYS A 115 16.47 17.31 10.07
C LYS A 115 15.78 15.97 10.10
N ILE A 116 16.23 15.06 9.23
CA ILE A 116 15.83 13.66 9.30
C ILE A 116 16.37 13.06 10.58
N THR A 117 15.51 12.78 11.54
CA THR A 117 15.86 12.14 12.80
C THR A 117 15.18 10.77 12.87
N PHE A 118 15.98 9.71 12.77
CA PHE A 118 15.54 8.36 13.12
C PHE A 118 16.03 8.02 14.52
N GLY A 119 15.14 8.11 15.50
CA GLY A 119 15.43 7.71 16.86
C GLY A 119 14.99 6.27 17.15
N ILE A 120 15.62 5.65 18.14
CA ILE A 120 15.24 4.31 18.61
C ILE A 120 13.76 4.26 19.00
N VAL A 121 13.21 5.33 19.54
CA VAL A 121 11.82 5.43 19.97
C VAL A 121 10.86 5.25 18.78
N GLN A 122 11.12 5.90 17.62
CA GLN A 122 10.28 5.74 16.42
C GLN A 122 10.29 4.30 15.91
N ILE A 123 11.47 3.65 15.93
CA ILE A 123 11.61 2.25 15.53
C ILE A 123 10.82 1.33 16.45
N LEU A 124 10.96 1.51 17.78
CA LEU A 124 10.24 0.70 18.77
C LEU A 124 8.73 0.87 18.68
N ILE A 125 8.24 2.09 18.50
CA ILE A 125 6.81 2.36 18.32
C ILE A 125 6.29 1.66 17.05
N THR A 126 7.01 1.79 15.94
CA THR A 126 6.64 1.16 14.67
C THR A 126 6.59 -0.36 14.78
N LEU A 127 7.61 -0.97 15.40
CA LEU A 127 7.65 -2.42 15.64
C LEU A 127 6.55 -2.87 16.59
N GLY A 128 6.23 -2.06 17.61
CA GLY A 128 5.14 -2.33 18.54
C GLY A 128 3.77 -2.38 17.84
N PHE A 129 3.45 -1.38 17.03
CA PHE A 129 2.20 -1.36 16.26
C PHE A 129 2.14 -2.47 15.21
N LEU A 130 3.25 -2.72 14.49
CA LEU A 130 3.32 -3.82 13.52
C LEU A 130 3.13 -5.17 14.21
N GLY A 131 3.77 -5.39 15.34
CA GLY A 131 3.61 -6.61 16.15
C GLY A 131 2.18 -6.79 16.65
N ALA A 132 1.56 -5.73 17.15
CA ALA A 132 0.15 -5.75 17.56
C ALA A 132 -0.78 -6.08 16.40
N PHE A 133 -0.57 -5.48 15.23
CA PHE A 133 -1.35 -5.77 14.03
C PHE A 133 -1.22 -7.24 13.60
N ILE A 134 0.00 -7.75 13.53
CA ILE A 134 0.26 -9.16 13.18
C ILE A 134 -0.41 -10.09 14.20
N CYS A 135 -0.31 -9.79 15.49
CA CYS A 135 -0.94 -10.58 16.55
C CYS A 135 -2.46 -10.62 16.40
N MET A 136 -3.09 -9.46 16.19
CA MET A 136 -4.54 -9.39 15.97
C MET A 136 -4.97 -10.13 14.70
N PHE A 137 -4.20 -10.00 13.62
CA PHE A 137 -4.46 -10.72 12.37
C PHE A 137 -4.37 -12.23 12.54
N LEU A 138 -3.34 -12.73 13.23
CA LEU A 138 -3.19 -14.15 13.51
C LEU A 138 -4.30 -14.69 14.43
N LEU A 139 -4.71 -13.93 15.43
CA LEU A 139 -5.84 -14.27 16.29
C LEU A 139 -7.14 -14.35 15.48
N PHE A 140 -7.37 -13.39 14.59
CA PHE A 140 -8.53 -13.43 13.70
C PHE A 140 -8.53 -14.67 12.81
N MET A 141 -7.41 -14.97 12.16
CA MET A 141 -7.26 -16.15 11.29
C MET A 141 -7.41 -17.48 12.04
N LYS A 142 -7.09 -17.51 13.35
CA LYS A 142 -7.29 -18.68 14.21
C LYS A 142 -8.76 -18.84 14.65
N THR A 143 -9.47 -17.73 14.82
CA THR A 143 -10.84 -17.75 15.34
C THR A 143 -11.87 -17.93 14.24
N PHE A 144 -11.61 -17.41 13.05
CA PHE A 144 -12.52 -17.50 11.90
C PHE A 144 -11.95 -18.38 10.80
N PRO A 145 -12.77 -19.22 10.16
CA PRO A 145 -12.33 -20.01 9.01
C PRO A 145 -11.98 -19.06 7.85
N SER A 146 -10.73 -19.12 7.41
CA SER A 146 -10.21 -18.27 6.33
C SER A 146 -10.68 -18.70 4.93
N ILE A 147 -11.33 -19.85 4.81
CA ILE A 147 -11.86 -20.38 3.55
C ILE A 147 -13.37 -20.55 3.71
N PRO A 148 -14.20 -19.96 2.84
CA PRO A 148 -15.64 -20.22 2.81
C PRO A 148 -15.89 -21.67 2.34
N VAL A 149 -16.18 -22.54 3.28
CA VAL A 149 -16.36 -24.00 3.05
C VAL A 149 -17.56 -24.34 2.14
N GLY A 150 -18.42 -23.36 1.85
CA GLY A 150 -19.63 -23.53 1.03
C GLY A 150 -19.61 -22.86 -0.35
N ASP A 151 -18.51 -22.23 -0.73
CA ASP A 151 -18.45 -21.53 -2.02
C ASP A 151 -17.93 -22.46 -3.12
N PRO A 152 -18.72 -22.77 -4.16
CA PRO A 152 -18.32 -23.65 -5.25
C PRO A 152 -17.13 -23.10 -6.07
N PHE A 153 -16.81 -21.81 -5.96
CA PHE A 153 -15.67 -21.21 -6.63
C PHE A 153 -14.31 -21.48 -5.94
N PHE A 154 -14.30 -21.91 -4.68
CA PHE A 154 -13.08 -22.22 -3.93
C PHE A 154 -12.63 -23.68 -4.04
N GLY A 155 -13.43 -24.55 -4.64
CA GLY A 155 -13.06 -25.95 -4.87
C GLY A 155 -12.45 -26.14 -6.25
N GLY A 156 -11.14 -26.03 -6.39
CA GLY A 156 -10.41 -26.19 -7.67
C GLY A 156 -10.60 -27.54 -8.40
N LYS A 157 -11.50 -28.40 -7.96
CA LYS A 157 -11.94 -29.62 -8.66
C LYS A 157 -13.35 -29.52 -9.28
N ALA A 158 -14.13 -28.50 -8.93
CA ALA A 158 -15.50 -28.34 -9.45
C ALA A 158 -15.58 -27.65 -10.83
N GLY A 159 -14.48 -27.02 -11.30
CA GLY A 159 -14.47 -26.27 -12.55
C GLY A 159 -14.19 -27.05 -13.84
N LYS A 160 -14.14 -28.38 -13.81
CA LYS A 160 -13.91 -29.19 -15.03
C LYS A 160 -15.18 -29.83 -15.63
N GLY A 161 -16.34 -29.44 -15.18
CA GLY A 161 -17.60 -30.00 -15.66
C GLY A 161 -18.63 -28.94 -16.01
N GLY A 162 -18.47 -28.20 -17.11
CA GLY A 162 -19.46 -27.24 -17.52
C GLY A 162 -19.12 -26.45 -18.78
N HIS A 163 -18.73 -27.16 -19.83
CA HIS A 163 -18.84 -26.64 -21.19
C HIS A 163 -19.85 -27.51 -21.94
N HIS A 164 -21.05 -27.00 -22.04
CA HIS A 164 -21.96 -27.23 -23.14
C HIS A 164 -22.44 -25.90 -23.67
#